data_4d3a5854c6cc398501e809594b173b65
#
_entry.id   4d3a5854c6cc398501e809594b173b65
#
_cell.length_a   1.000
_cell.length_b   1.000
_cell.length_c   1.000
_cell.angle_alpha   90.00
_cell.angle_beta   90.00
_cell.angle_gamma   90.00
#
_symmetry.space_group_name_H-M   'P 1'
#
loop_
_entity.id
_entity.type
_entity.pdbx_description
1 polymer ?
#
loop_
_entity_poly.entity_id
_entity_poly.type
_entity_poly.pdbx_seq_one_letter_code
_entity_poly.pdbx_strand_id
1 'polypeptide(L)'
;MKLIGSLTSPYVRKVRVALAEKRIDYEMQVDLPWDEDTKVPEYNPLGKVPVLLLDEGNSLFDSRVIVEYLDTVTPLGRLIPEGNRERTLVKRWEALADGISDAAAAIVIETRRPAKLQSKDWIARQRGKIDSGLKAVSIELGEKSWCSGDAYN
;
A
#
# COMPACT_ATOMS: atom_id res chain seq x y z
N MET A 1 17.28 -7.82 3.45
CA MET A 1 16.14 -7.46 2.58
C MET A 1 16.29 -6.04 2.07
N LYS A 2 15.82 -5.75 0.83
CA LYS A 2 15.86 -4.42 0.23
C LYS A 2 14.45 -4.04 -0.27
N LEU A 3 13.96 -2.86 0.12
CA LEU A 3 12.69 -2.31 -0.36
C LEU A 3 12.95 -1.32 -1.49
N ILE A 4 12.40 -1.59 -2.67
CA ILE A 4 12.50 -0.72 -3.85
C ILE A 4 11.20 0.07 -3.99
N GLY A 5 11.30 1.37 -4.17
CA GLY A 5 10.15 2.18 -4.45
C GLY A 5 10.31 3.69 -4.27
N SER A 6 9.24 4.42 -4.57
CA SER A 6 9.15 5.86 -4.40
C SER A 6 8.70 6.23 -2.99
N LEU A 7 9.32 7.25 -2.38
CA LEU A 7 8.92 7.76 -1.06
C LEU A 7 7.53 8.42 -1.05
N THR A 8 7.03 8.82 -2.22
CA THR A 8 5.69 9.41 -2.39
C THR A 8 4.59 8.37 -2.57
N SER A 9 4.94 7.09 -2.80
CA SER A 9 3.96 6.03 -2.99
C SER A 9 3.26 5.65 -1.68
N PRO A 10 1.92 5.66 -1.61
CA PRO A 10 1.19 5.20 -0.43
C PRO A 10 1.42 3.71 -0.16
N TYR A 11 1.61 2.91 -1.18
CA TYR A 11 1.86 1.48 -1.05
C TYR A 11 3.25 1.17 -0.50
N VAL A 12 4.27 1.94 -0.92
CA VAL A 12 5.62 1.87 -0.33
C VAL A 12 5.57 2.31 1.13
N ARG A 13 4.81 3.38 1.44
CA ARG A 13 4.62 3.84 2.82
C ARG A 13 4.00 2.76 3.71
N LYS A 14 2.95 2.06 3.22
CA LYS A 14 2.31 0.92 3.91
C LYS A 14 3.35 -0.14 4.30
N VAL A 15 4.20 -0.57 3.37
CA VAL A 15 5.25 -1.57 3.64
C VAL A 15 6.28 -1.03 4.63
N ARG A 16 6.70 0.24 4.51
CA ARG A 16 7.63 0.86 5.45
C ARG A 16 7.09 0.93 6.88
N VAL A 17 5.79 1.22 7.03
CA VAL A 17 5.12 1.20 8.34
C VAL A 17 5.12 -0.22 8.90
N ALA A 18 4.75 -1.23 8.10
CA ALA A 18 4.77 -2.62 8.53
C ALA A 18 6.17 -3.08 8.97
N LEU A 19 7.22 -2.74 8.21
CA LEU A 19 8.62 -3.04 8.57
C LEU A 19 9.01 -2.39 9.91
N ALA A 20 8.61 -1.14 10.14
CA ALA A 20 8.89 -0.41 11.38
C ALA A 20 8.16 -1.04 12.59
N GLU A 21 6.87 -1.35 12.47
CA GLU A 21 6.08 -2.00 13.52
C GLU A 21 6.66 -3.38 13.91
N LYS A 22 7.14 -4.09 12.91
CA LYS A 22 7.77 -5.41 13.11
C LYS A 22 9.25 -5.34 13.50
N ARG A 23 9.83 -4.15 13.58
CA ARG A 23 11.25 -3.91 13.87
C ARG A 23 12.19 -4.71 12.95
N ILE A 24 11.85 -4.75 11.67
CA ILE A 24 12.64 -5.44 10.64
C ILE A 24 13.53 -4.41 9.93
N ASP A 25 14.83 -4.62 9.99
CA ASP A 25 15.80 -3.80 9.28
C ASP A 25 15.78 -4.10 7.76
N TYR A 26 15.89 -3.06 6.97
CA TYR A 26 15.91 -3.16 5.51
C TYR A 26 16.72 -2.01 4.89
N GLU A 27 17.24 -2.23 3.70
CA GLU A 27 17.81 -1.19 2.85
C GLU A 27 16.71 -0.56 1.99
N MET A 28 16.62 0.78 1.97
CA MET A 28 15.70 1.48 1.05
C MET A 28 16.43 1.87 -0.22
N GLN A 29 15.98 1.34 -1.35
CA GLN A 29 16.42 1.77 -2.68
C GLN A 29 15.30 2.63 -3.29
N VAL A 30 15.60 3.93 -3.48
CA VAL A 30 14.67 4.83 -4.15
C VAL A 30 14.76 4.60 -5.65
N ASP A 31 13.62 4.23 -6.24
CA ASP A 31 13.45 4.05 -7.68
C ASP A 31 12.02 4.50 -8.04
N LEU A 32 11.91 5.40 -9.01
CA LEU A 32 10.62 5.97 -9.44
C LEU A 32 10.17 5.25 -10.71
N PRO A 33 9.02 4.55 -10.69
CA PRO A 33 8.57 3.75 -11.84
C PRO A 33 8.22 4.59 -13.09
N TRP A 34 8.33 5.91 -13.00
CA TRP A 34 8.05 6.85 -14.09
C TRP A 34 9.33 7.39 -14.77
N ASP A 35 10.50 7.10 -14.20
CA ASP A 35 11.76 7.55 -14.74
C ASP A 35 12.17 6.64 -15.91
N GLU A 36 12.84 7.22 -16.91
CA GLU A 36 13.25 6.49 -18.11
C GLU A 36 14.28 5.39 -17.83
N ASP A 37 15.07 5.58 -16.77
CA ASP A 37 16.14 4.66 -16.34
C ASP A 37 15.71 3.73 -15.19
N THR A 38 14.41 3.70 -14.86
CA THR A 38 13.89 2.81 -13.80
C THR A 38 14.21 1.35 -14.04
N LYS A 39 14.63 0.68 -12.98
CA LYS A 39 14.89 -0.77 -12.98
C LYS A 39 13.75 -1.59 -12.36
N VAL A 40 12.68 -0.94 -11.93
CA VAL A 40 11.51 -1.63 -11.33
C VAL A 40 11.00 -2.79 -12.18
N PRO A 41 10.92 -2.70 -13.55
CA PRO A 41 10.47 -3.82 -14.37
C PRO A 41 11.35 -5.07 -14.33
N GLU A 42 12.61 -4.95 -13.93
CA GLU A 42 13.50 -6.12 -13.76
C GLU A 42 13.06 -6.99 -12.58
N TYR A 43 12.38 -6.41 -11.59
CA TYR A 43 11.94 -7.07 -10.35
C TYR A 43 10.43 -7.30 -10.29
N ASN A 44 9.65 -6.41 -10.91
CA ASN A 44 8.20 -6.52 -11.02
C ASN A 44 7.78 -6.25 -12.47
N PRO A 45 7.34 -7.26 -13.23
CA PRO A 45 6.98 -7.10 -14.64
C PRO A 45 5.84 -6.13 -14.88
N LEU A 46 5.08 -5.75 -13.83
CA LEU A 46 4.03 -4.74 -13.92
C LEU A 46 4.58 -3.30 -13.81
N GLY A 47 5.89 -3.13 -13.59
CA GLY A 47 6.52 -1.81 -13.43
C GLY A 47 5.97 -1.01 -12.25
N LYS A 48 5.53 -1.69 -11.19
CA LYS A 48 4.91 -1.06 -10.01
C LYS A 48 5.74 -1.24 -8.75
N VAL A 49 5.66 -0.25 -7.88
CA VAL A 49 6.24 -0.26 -6.54
C VAL A 49 5.16 -0.35 -5.47
N PRO A 50 5.44 -0.95 -4.29
CA PRO A 50 6.73 -1.46 -3.78
C PRO A 50 7.15 -2.79 -4.39
N VAL A 51 8.46 -3.04 -4.34
CA VAL A 51 9.05 -4.37 -4.51
C VAL A 51 9.93 -4.65 -3.31
N LEU A 52 9.80 -5.82 -2.69
CA LEU A 52 10.69 -6.29 -1.64
C LEU A 52 11.61 -7.37 -2.22
N LEU A 53 12.92 -7.09 -2.27
CA LEU A 53 13.93 -8.07 -2.61
C LEU A 53 14.36 -8.82 -1.35
N LEU A 54 14.28 -10.13 -1.40
CA LEU A 54 14.78 -11.04 -0.37
C LEU A 54 16.26 -11.34 -0.58
N ASP A 55 16.94 -11.78 0.48
CA ASP A 55 18.38 -12.07 0.44
C ASP A 55 18.73 -13.18 -0.55
N GLU A 56 17.78 -14.06 -0.83
CA GLU A 56 17.91 -15.15 -1.83
C GLU A 56 17.69 -14.67 -3.29
N GLY A 57 17.46 -13.37 -3.51
CA GLY A 57 17.26 -12.79 -4.84
C GLY A 57 15.82 -12.85 -5.37
N ASN A 58 14.89 -13.46 -4.63
CA ASN A 58 13.48 -13.44 -4.99
C ASN A 58 12.85 -12.06 -4.74
N SER A 59 11.94 -11.64 -5.62
CA SER A 59 11.17 -10.41 -5.45
C SER A 59 9.72 -10.70 -5.04
N LEU A 60 9.20 -9.91 -4.11
CA LEU A 60 7.80 -9.91 -3.72
C LEU A 60 7.12 -8.58 -4.10
N PHE A 61 5.92 -8.67 -4.61
CA PHE A 61 4.97 -7.60 -4.93
C PHE A 61 3.55 -8.24 -4.99
N ASP A 62 2.41 -7.51 -4.73
CA ASP A 62 2.33 -6.09 -4.36
C ASP A 62 2.48 -5.85 -2.83
N SER A 63 2.07 -4.66 -2.38
CA SER A 63 2.15 -4.29 -0.95
C SER A 63 1.39 -5.24 -0.02
N ARG A 64 0.29 -5.83 -0.46
CA ARG A 64 -0.52 -6.80 0.31
C ARG A 64 0.25 -8.09 0.54
N VAL A 65 0.88 -8.61 -0.52
CA VAL A 65 1.72 -9.81 -0.46
C VAL A 65 2.91 -9.56 0.45
N ILE A 66 3.56 -8.39 0.31
CA ILE A 66 4.71 -8.02 1.13
C ILE A 66 4.33 -7.95 2.61
N VAL A 67 3.25 -7.25 2.96
CA VAL A 67 2.81 -7.13 4.36
C VAL A 67 2.45 -8.51 4.94
N GLU A 68 1.77 -9.36 4.17
CA GLU A 68 1.43 -10.71 4.61
C GLU A 68 2.69 -11.57 4.83
N TYR A 69 3.68 -11.48 3.94
CA TYR A 69 4.98 -12.13 4.12
C TYR A 69 5.69 -11.62 5.39
N LEU A 70 5.79 -10.30 5.55
CA LEU A 70 6.44 -9.70 6.73
C LEU A 70 5.79 -10.16 8.04
N ASP A 71 4.48 -10.40 8.02
CA ASP A 71 3.74 -10.88 9.19
C ASP A 71 4.10 -12.31 9.57
N THR A 72 4.68 -13.08 8.66
CA THR A 72 5.20 -14.44 8.93
C THR A 72 6.66 -14.48 9.38
N VAL A 73 7.45 -13.44 9.06
CA VAL A 73 8.89 -13.37 9.36
C VAL A 73 9.18 -13.28 10.85
N THR A 74 8.32 -12.58 11.60
CA THR A 74 8.46 -12.42 13.05
C THR A 74 7.10 -12.40 13.72
N PRO A 75 6.97 -13.01 14.93
CA PRO A 75 5.74 -12.95 15.73
C PRO A 75 5.51 -11.57 16.37
N LEU A 76 6.52 -10.69 16.38
CA LEU A 76 6.41 -9.34 16.93
C LEU A 76 5.45 -8.49 16.09
N GLY A 77 4.62 -7.70 16.78
CA GLY A 77 3.71 -6.76 16.09
C GLY A 77 2.87 -7.45 15.03
N ARG A 78 2.14 -8.52 15.41
CA ARG A 78 1.27 -9.21 14.46
C ARG A 78 0.22 -8.26 13.91
N LEU A 79 0.22 -8.06 12.59
CA LEU A 79 -0.68 -7.16 11.88
C LEU A 79 -1.94 -7.87 11.38
N ILE A 80 -1.84 -9.18 11.13
CA ILE A 80 -2.93 -9.97 10.55
C ILE A 80 -3.30 -11.08 11.54
N PRO A 81 -4.49 -11.04 12.16
CA PRO A 81 -4.95 -12.07 13.11
C PRO A 81 -4.99 -13.47 12.50
N GLU A 82 -4.83 -14.50 13.35
CA GLU A 82 -4.95 -15.90 12.92
C GLU A 82 -6.40 -16.32 12.69
N GLY A 83 -7.32 -15.81 13.50
CA GLY A 83 -8.74 -16.14 13.43
C GLY A 83 -9.35 -15.69 12.10
N ASN A 84 -10.01 -16.59 11.40
CA ASN A 84 -10.55 -16.32 10.06
C ASN A 84 -11.47 -15.09 9.99
N ARG A 85 -12.28 -14.90 11.02
CA ARG A 85 -13.23 -13.77 11.09
C ARG A 85 -12.51 -12.44 11.24
N GLU A 86 -11.61 -12.35 12.21
CA GLU A 86 -10.81 -11.16 12.51
C GLU A 86 -9.89 -10.83 11.34
N ARG A 87 -9.24 -11.85 10.78
CA ARG A 87 -8.43 -11.73 9.56
C ARG A 87 -9.23 -11.12 8.40
N THR A 88 -10.47 -11.59 8.21
CA THR A 88 -11.34 -11.07 7.14
C THR A 88 -11.67 -9.59 7.37
N LEU A 89 -11.91 -9.17 8.61
CA LEU A 89 -12.17 -7.77 8.95
C LEU A 89 -10.95 -6.89 8.69
N VAL A 90 -9.76 -7.32 9.11
CA VAL A 90 -8.50 -6.59 8.84
C VAL A 90 -8.25 -6.47 7.33
N LYS A 91 -8.41 -7.56 6.59
CA LYS A 91 -8.26 -7.54 5.12
C LYS A 91 -9.29 -6.66 4.42
N ARG A 92 -10.48 -6.53 4.97
CA ARG A 92 -11.51 -5.61 4.46
C ARG A 92 -11.10 -4.15 4.71
N TRP A 93 -10.54 -3.82 5.89
CA TRP A 93 -9.98 -2.50 6.17
C TRP A 93 -8.82 -2.18 5.22
N GLU A 94 -7.91 -3.12 5.03
CA GLU A 94 -6.81 -3.01 4.06
C GLU A 94 -7.35 -2.71 2.64
N ALA A 95 -8.35 -3.46 2.19
CA ALA A 95 -8.94 -3.27 0.87
C ALA A 95 -9.60 -1.89 0.70
N LEU A 96 -10.26 -1.37 1.77
CA LEU A 96 -10.85 -0.04 1.75
C LEU A 96 -9.77 1.05 1.65
N ALA A 97 -8.71 0.96 2.45
CA ALA A 97 -7.58 1.91 2.44
C ALA A 97 -6.82 1.88 1.10
N ASP A 98 -6.56 0.68 0.57
CA ASP A 98 -5.94 0.51 -0.74
C ASP A 98 -6.83 1.09 -1.86
N GLY A 99 -8.14 0.88 -1.81
CA GLY A 99 -9.08 1.45 -2.79
C GLY A 99 -9.13 2.99 -2.78
N ILE A 100 -8.98 3.62 -1.61
CA ILE A 100 -8.82 5.07 -1.49
C ILE A 100 -7.49 5.50 -2.13
N SER A 101 -6.41 4.78 -1.84
CA SER A 101 -5.08 5.04 -2.40
C SER A 101 -5.05 4.85 -3.92
N ASP A 102 -5.73 3.82 -4.43
CA ASP A 102 -5.88 3.57 -5.88
C ASP A 102 -6.58 4.75 -6.57
N ALA A 103 -7.65 5.26 -5.98
CA ALA A 103 -8.37 6.40 -6.52
C ALA A 103 -7.49 7.68 -6.51
N ALA A 104 -6.70 7.90 -5.45
CA ALA A 104 -5.77 9.01 -5.38
C ALA A 104 -4.65 8.89 -6.42
N ALA A 105 -4.05 7.70 -6.56
CA ALA A 105 -3.04 7.41 -7.57
C ALA A 105 -3.58 7.63 -8.99
N ALA A 106 -4.81 7.20 -9.27
CA ALA A 106 -5.46 7.40 -10.56
C ALA A 106 -5.61 8.90 -10.91
N ILE A 107 -5.93 9.75 -9.92
CA ILE A 107 -5.99 11.21 -10.12
C ILE A 107 -4.59 11.75 -10.45
N VAL A 108 -3.56 11.34 -9.71
CA VAL A 108 -2.18 11.78 -9.97
C VAL A 108 -1.73 11.42 -11.38
N ILE A 109 -2.01 10.20 -11.82
CA ILE A 109 -1.69 9.73 -13.18
C ILE A 109 -2.42 10.57 -14.23
N GLU A 110 -3.72 10.81 -14.04
CA GLU A 110 -4.51 11.60 -14.99
C GLU A 110 -4.04 13.05 -15.06
N THR A 111 -3.65 13.65 -13.92
CA THR A 111 -3.17 15.04 -13.88
C THR A 111 -1.77 15.23 -14.48
N ARG A 112 -1.01 14.17 -14.71
CA ARG A 112 0.26 14.22 -15.44
C ARG A 112 0.10 14.30 -16.94
N ARG A 113 -1.09 13.96 -17.45
CA ARG A 113 -1.38 14.09 -18.89
C ARG A 113 -1.48 15.57 -19.29
N PRO A 114 -1.21 15.93 -20.54
CA PRO A 114 -1.47 17.28 -21.04
C PRO A 114 -2.90 17.71 -20.71
N ALA A 115 -3.10 18.95 -20.27
CA ALA A 115 -4.39 19.44 -19.74
C ALA A 115 -5.58 19.18 -20.68
N LYS A 116 -5.35 19.31 -22.01
CA LYS A 116 -6.37 19.04 -23.05
C LYS A 116 -6.80 17.57 -23.18
N LEU A 117 -6.03 16.66 -22.60
CA LEU A 117 -6.28 15.21 -22.62
C LEU A 117 -6.78 14.68 -21.28
N GLN A 118 -6.87 15.54 -20.25
CA GLN A 118 -7.36 15.14 -18.93
C GLN A 118 -8.88 15.03 -18.92
N SER A 119 -9.39 13.95 -18.35
CA SER A 119 -10.83 13.76 -18.14
C SER A 119 -11.26 14.31 -16.79
N LYS A 120 -11.94 15.45 -16.79
CA LYS A 120 -12.50 16.06 -15.57
C LYS A 120 -13.52 15.15 -14.88
N ASP A 121 -14.35 14.46 -15.67
CA ASP A 121 -15.36 13.54 -15.13
C ASP A 121 -14.73 12.33 -14.48
N TRP A 122 -13.64 11.80 -15.05
CA TRP A 122 -12.87 10.73 -14.43
C TRP A 122 -12.26 11.15 -13.10
N ILE A 123 -11.63 12.32 -13.07
CA ILE A 123 -11.05 12.89 -11.84
C ILE A 123 -12.15 13.09 -10.78
N ALA A 124 -13.30 13.65 -11.15
CA ALA A 124 -14.44 13.83 -10.25
C ALA A 124 -14.94 12.48 -9.69
N ARG A 125 -15.04 11.46 -10.54
CA ARG A 125 -15.40 10.10 -10.13
C ARG A 125 -14.41 9.51 -9.12
N GLN A 126 -13.10 9.69 -9.34
CA GLN A 126 -12.10 9.20 -8.38
C GLN A 126 -12.16 9.96 -7.06
N ARG A 127 -12.37 11.29 -7.08
CA ARG A 127 -12.58 12.08 -5.87
C ARG A 127 -13.77 11.58 -5.07
N GLY A 128 -14.91 11.32 -5.73
CA GLY A 128 -16.09 10.75 -5.07
C GLY A 128 -15.81 9.43 -4.35
N LYS A 129 -14.93 8.56 -4.90
CA LYS A 129 -14.51 7.33 -4.21
C LYS A 129 -13.68 7.64 -2.95
N ILE A 130 -12.77 8.61 -3.03
CA ILE A 130 -11.95 9.04 -1.89
C ILE A 130 -12.86 9.56 -0.78
N ASP A 131 -13.77 10.48 -1.10
CA ASP A 131 -14.68 11.09 -0.13
C ASP A 131 -15.58 10.05 0.54
N SER A 132 -16.17 9.15 -0.26
CA SER A 132 -17.01 8.06 0.25
C SER A 132 -16.22 7.08 1.10
N GLY A 133 -15.00 6.73 0.67
CA GLY A 133 -14.11 5.84 1.41
C GLY A 133 -13.69 6.42 2.75
N LEU A 134 -13.23 7.68 2.78
CA LEU A 134 -12.85 8.38 4.02
C LEU A 134 -14.03 8.52 4.98
N LYS A 135 -15.23 8.81 4.44
CA LYS A 135 -16.45 8.85 5.26
C LYS A 135 -16.75 7.49 5.88
N ALA A 136 -16.62 6.40 5.12
CA ALA A 136 -16.81 5.04 5.63
C ALA A 136 -15.78 4.71 6.72
N VAL A 137 -14.49 5.02 6.49
CA VAL A 137 -13.41 4.87 7.49
C VAL A 137 -13.77 5.60 8.78
N SER A 138 -14.18 6.89 8.69
CA SER A 138 -14.53 7.70 9.84
C SER A 138 -15.71 7.13 10.64
N ILE A 139 -16.77 6.69 9.95
CA ILE A 139 -17.96 6.11 10.59
C ILE A 139 -17.61 4.77 11.26
N GLU A 140 -16.88 3.90 10.58
CA GLU A 140 -16.57 2.56 11.10
C GLU A 140 -15.54 2.59 12.24
N LEU A 141 -14.58 3.51 12.19
CA LEU A 141 -13.63 3.73 13.26
C LEU A 141 -14.33 4.32 14.49
N GLY A 142 -15.17 5.36 14.31
CA GLY A 142 -15.88 6.03 15.40
C GLY A 142 -14.89 6.48 16.49
N GLU A 143 -15.21 6.13 17.75
CA GLU A 143 -14.38 6.43 18.92
C GLU A 143 -13.32 5.35 19.24
N LYS A 144 -13.16 4.34 18.38
CA LYS A 144 -12.21 3.26 18.60
C LYS A 144 -10.78 3.74 18.36
N SER A 145 -9.84 3.24 19.15
CA SER A 145 -8.41 3.51 18.96
C SER A 145 -7.81 2.76 17.75
N TRP A 146 -8.41 1.61 17.38
CA TRP A 146 -7.89 0.70 16.35
C TRP A 146 -8.99 0.27 15.38
N CYS A 147 -8.59 -0.02 14.15
CA CYS A 147 -9.51 -0.47 13.10
C CYS A 147 -10.14 -1.83 13.42
N SER A 148 -9.41 -2.71 14.09
CA SER A 148 -9.85 -4.03 14.50
C SER A 148 -9.16 -4.45 15.80
N GLY A 149 -9.93 -5.09 16.73
CA GLY A 149 -9.38 -5.52 18.02
C GLY A 149 -8.89 -4.38 18.91
N ASP A 150 -7.95 -4.71 19.81
CA ASP A 150 -7.46 -3.83 20.86
C ASP A 150 -5.99 -3.41 20.65
N ALA A 151 -5.43 -3.66 19.45
CA ALA A 151 -4.05 -3.35 19.10
C ALA A 151 -3.94 -2.86 17.64
N TYR A 152 -2.80 -2.26 17.32
CA TYR A 152 -2.46 -1.89 15.95
C TYR A 152 -2.39 -3.13 15.04
N ASN A 153 -3.10 -3.09 13.91
CA ASN A 153 -3.15 -4.15 12.92
C ASN A 153 -3.48 -3.60 11.51
#